data_bccb4c7d8894fb51c9e735a089828ead
#
_entry.id   bccb4c7d8894fb51c9e735a089828ead
#
_cell.length_a   1.000
_cell.length_b   1.000
_cell.length_c   1.000
_cell.angle_alpha   90.00
_cell.angle_beta   90.00
_cell.angle_gamma   90.00
#
_symmetry.space_group_name_H-M   'P 1'
#
loop_
_entity.id
_entity.type
_entity.pdbx_description
1 polymer ?
#
loop_
_entity_poly.entity_id
_entity_poly.type
_entity_poly.pdbx_seq_one_letter_code
_entity_poly.pdbx_strand_id
1 'polypeptide(L)'
;MSAQSGLSLYDSKRQQKLAFKPLVEGEVSLYVCGPTVQSAPHAGHLRSALVYDLMSKWFSALGYRVKLVRNITDIDDKILENAKAQSIDWQQLAREMSDEFKAGYDKLAIETPSAEPLATDHIASMQKLISLLIDKGHAYRANDGSANVYFATLSWPAYGELTNQKPEDMDSSDELLAGKVAANDFALWKASKPEEPETAAWDSPWGKGRPGWHIECSAMSTDLLGEHFDIHGGGLDLRFPHHENELAQSRAAGFEYANFWVHNGLVNSNGTKMSKSLGNFVSADNLFEQDPRGLAIRYYLLTAHYRANLEYHDGVLAEAKTNIRGIESFVKRALSLIAPALESPSAFLQNEFDFDLLPADFVAAMNDDLNVPAALAVLHEAIRAGNSAVDAAEINSVTEQLGATIMMCKALNVYPFDVNASGEAVWPTAEASAELKSKIEQLVADRLAAKAAKDFARADAIRDELTNLGVTLEDSADKTNWSVN
;
A
#
# COMPACT_ATOMS: atom_id res chain seq x y z
N MET A 1 -1.98 -15.79 26.35
CA MET A 1 -1.72 -14.33 26.35
C MET A 1 -2.69 -13.73 25.34
N SER A 2 -3.31 -12.58 25.59
CA SER A 2 -4.21 -12.01 24.57
C SER A 2 -3.40 -11.72 23.32
N ALA A 3 -3.93 -12.00 22.12
CA ALA A 3 -3.30 -11.73 20.84
C ALA A 3 -2.84 -10.25 20.69
N GLN A 4 -3.44 -9.35 21.46
CA GLN A 4 -3.15 -7.91 21.53
C GLN A 4 -1.84 -7.56 22.29
N SER A 5 -1.21 -8.51 23.01
CA SER A 5 0.02 -8.22 23.76
C SER A 5 1.26 -8.32 22.87
N GLY A 6 2.05 -7.25 22.84
CA GLY A 6 3.38 -7.25 22.25
C GLY A 6 3.54 -6.46 20.93
N LEU A 7 2.47 -5.87 20.39
CA LEU A 7 2.60 -5.02 19.20
C LEU A 7 3.37 -3.74 19.54
N SER A 8 4.38 -3.45 18.74
CA SER A 8 5.12 -2.19 18.77
C SER A 8 5.15 -1.56 17.38
N LEU A 9 5.12 -0.23 17.35
CA LEU A 9 5.22 0.57 16.13
C LEU A 9 6.32 1.62 16.27
N TYR A 10 6.99 1.92 15.18
CA TYR A 10 7.92 3.04 15.13
C TYR A 10 7.16 4.36 14.96
N ASP A 11 7.31 5.23 15.95
CA ASP A 11 6.75 6.58 15.89
C ASP A 11 7.79 7.56 15.31
N SER A 12 7.47 8.12 14.15
CA SER A 12 8.35 9.05 13.43
C SER A 12 8.58 10.39 14.18
N LYS A 13 7.64 10.81 15.03
CA LYS A 13 7.77 12.01 15.85
C LYS A 13 8.79 11.79 16.98
N ARG A 14 8.65 10.66 17.69
CA ARG A 14 9.53 10.30 18.82
C ARG A 14 10.81 9.59 18.37
N GLN A 15 10.89 9.21 17.07
CA GLN A 15 12.00 8.50 16.44
C GLN A 15 12.40 7.21 17.19
N GLN A 16 11.43 6.50 17.71
CA GLN A 16 11.64 5.24 18.43
C GLN A 16 10.48 4.27 18.25
N LYS A 17 10.78 3.00 18.44
CA LYS A 17 9.76 1.93 18.46
C LYS A 17 9.14 1.89 19.86
N LEU A 18 7.82 1.97 19.91
CA LEU A 18 7.04 2.04 21.15
C LEU A 18 5.96 0.95 21.15
N ALA A 19 5.67 0.41 22.33
CA ALA A 19 4.52 -0.46 22.50
C ALA A 19 3.24 0.30 22.11
N PHE A 20 2.46 -0.27 21.20
CA PHE A 20 1.18 0.30 20.79
C PHE A 20 0.13 0.09 21.88
N LYS A 21 -0.57 1.16 22.20
CA LYS A 21 -1.75 1.15 23.07
C LYS A 21 -2.81 2.03 22.43
N PRO A 22 -4.00 1.50 22.11
CA PRO A 22 -5.06 2.31 21.54
C PRO A 22 -5.61 3.32 22.57
N LEU A 23 -6.17 4.40 22.09
CA LEU A 23 -6.85 5.40 22.91
C LEU A 23 -8.16 4.85 23.50
N VAL A 24 -8.84 4.01 22.74
CA VAL A 24 -10.05 3.31 23.15
C VAL A 24 -9.77 1.81 23.12
N GLU A 25 -9.97 1.12 24.26
CA GLU A 25 -9.72 -0.31 24.35
C GLU A 25 -10.53 -1.09 23.28
N GLY A 26 -9.83 -1.97 22.55
CA GLY A 26 -10.42 -2.78 21.47
C GLY A 26 -10.68 -2.04 20.15
N GLU A 27 -10.36 -0.75 20.06
CA GLU A 27 -10.55 0.04 18.82
C GLU A 27 -9.23 0.66 18.38
N VAL A 28 -9.07 0.85 17.06
CA VAL A 28 -7.94 1.58 16.47
C VAL A 28 -8.47 2.55 15.42
N SER A 29 -8.13 3.81 15.58
CA SER A 29 -8.43 4.89 14.64
C SER A 29 -7.18 5.25 13.84
N LEU A 30 -7.26 5.15 12.51
CA LEU A 30 -6.15 5.35 11.59
C LEU A 30 -6.54 6.32 10.49
N TYR A 31 -5.86 7.47 10.41
CA TYR A 31 -5.96 8.39 9.28
C TYR A 31 -4.75 8.27 8.39
N VAL A 32 -4.96 8.21 7.09
CA VAL A 32 -3.89 8.14 6.08
C VAL A 32 -4.10 9.22 5.04
N CYS A 33 -3.09 10.07 4.85
CA CYS A 33 -3.11 10.99 3.73
C CYS A 33 -3.12 10.22 2.40
N GLY A 34 -4.24 10.35 1.71
CA GLY A 34 -4.47 9.71 0.42
C GLY A 34 -3.88 10.50 -0.75
N PRO A 35 -4.18 10.10 -1.98
CA PRO A 35 -3.62 10.73 -3.15
C PRO A 35 -4.24 12.09 -3.46
N THR A 36 -3.44 12.99 -4.05
CA THR A 36 -3.94 14.08 -4.89
C THR A 36 -4.18 13.52 -6.28
N VAL A 37 -5.44 13.50 -6.73
CA VAL A 37 -5.86 12.83 -7.97
C VAL A 37 -5.62 13.69 -9.21
N GLN A 38 -4.37 14.13 -9.36
CA GLN A 38 -3.91 14.97 -10.45
C GLN A 38 -3.47 14.20 -11.71
N SER A 39 -3.19 12.92 -11.57
CA SER A 39 -2.72 12.00 -12.61
C SER A 39 -2.85 10.56 -12.14
N ALA A 40 -2.75 9.60 -13.07
CA ALA A 40 -2.76 8.17 -12.80
C ALA A 40 -1.79 7.74 -11.68
N PRO A 41 -2.12 6.65 -10.95
CA PRO A 41 -1.28 6.14 -9.87
C PRO A 41 0.07 5.62 -10.35
N HIS A 42 1.02 5.54 -9.41
CA HIS A 42 2.33 4.95 -9.61
C HIS A 42 2.70 4.01 -8.46
N ALA A 43 3.79 3.27 -8.60
CA ALA A 43 4.26 2.29 -7.63
C ALA A 43 4.31 2.83 -6.18
N GLY A 44 4.68 4.09 -5.98
CA GLY A 44 4.72 4.73 -4.65
C GLY A 44 3.33 4.87 -4.02
N HIS A 45 2.32 5.26 -4.80
CA HIS A 45 0.94 5.34 -4.33
C HIS A 45 0.39 3.97 -3.96
N LEU A 46 0.63 2.97 -4.83
CA LEU A 46 0.21 1.58 -4.58
C LEU A 46 0.85 1.04 -3.30
N ARG A 47 2.16 1.30 -3.11
CA ARG A 47 2.87 0.90 -1.89
C ARG A 47 2.30 1.53 -0.64
N SER A 48 2.06 2.84 -0.66
CA SER A 48 1.50 3.55 0.48
C SER A 48 0.15 2.96 0.89
N ALA A 49 -0.78 2.83 -0.06
CA ALA A 49 -2.10 2.24 0.22
C ALA A 49 -1.99 0.81 0.77
N LEU A 50 -1.09 -0.01 0.20
CA LEU A 50 -0.86 -1.38 0.62
C LEU A 50 -0.33 -1.50 2.06
N VAL A 51 0.58 -0.62 2.46
CA VAL A 51 1.15 -0.63 3.82
C VAL A 51 0.05 -0.42 4.87
N TYR A 52 -0.84 0.54 4.65
CA TYR A 52 -1.91 0.83 5.61
C TYR A 52 -3.07 -0.15 5.53
N ASP A 53 -3.33 -0.77 4.38
CA ASP A 53 -4.22 -1.92 4.25
C ASP A 53 -3.71 -3.10 5.11
N LEU A 54 -2.43 -3.43 4.98
CA LEU A 54 -1.81 -4.49 5.78
C LEU A 54 -1.83 -4.17 7.27
N MET A 55 -1.54 -2.93 7.65
CA MET A 55 -1.61 -2.47 9.04
C MET A 55 -3.02 -2.63 9.61
N SER A 56 -4.04 -2.20 8.86
CA SER A 56 -5.45 -2.37 9.24
C SER A 56 -5.83 -3.84 9.40
N LYS A 57 -5.43 -4.70 8.45
CA LYS A 57 -5.66 -6.14 8.51
C LYS A 57 -4.97 -6.80 9.70
N TRP A 58 -3.73 -6.41 10.00
CA TRP A 58 -3.02 -6.96 11.15
C TRP A 58 -3.67 -6.55 12.47
N PHE A 59 -4.07 -5.28 12.63
CA PHE A 59 -4.85 -4.87 13.80
C PHE A 59 -6.16 -5.67 13.92
N SER A 60 -6.87 -5.88 12.82
CA SER A 60 -8.10 -6.71 12.81
C SER A 60 -7.82 -8.16 13.20
N ALA A 61 -6.72 -8.75 12.72
CA ALA A 61 -6.27 -10.08 13.10
C ALA A 61 -5.93 -10.20 14.60
N LEU A 62 -5.43 -9.11 15.19
CA LEU A 62 -5.21 -9.01 16.65
C LEU A 62 -6.51 -8.78 17.45
N GLY A 63 -7.66 -8.68 16.80
CA GLY A 63 -8.96 -8.52 17.43
C GLY A 63 -9.40 -7.07 17.67
N TYR A 64 -8.72 -6.08 17.10
CA TYR A 64 -9.17 -4.69 17.16
C TYR A 64 -10.26 -4.41 16.12
N ARG A 65 -11.19 -3.53 16.47
CA ARG A 65 -12.09 -2.88 15.51
C ARG A 65 -11.35 -1.68 14.91
N VAL A 66 -10.99 -1.75 13.64
CA VAL A 66 -10.22 -0.70 12.97
C VAL A 66 -11.13 0.24 12.21
N LYS A 67 -10.95 1.54 12.41
CA LYS A 67 -11.54 2.61 11.59
C LYS A 67 -10.43 3.27 10.79
N LEU A 68 -10.21 2.80 9.56
CA LEU A 68 -9.28 3.39 8.60
C LEU A 68 -10.01 4.46 7.79
N VAL A 69 -9.45 5.67 7.78
CA VAL A 69 -9.87 6.79 6.92
C VAL A 69 -8.71 7.13 5.99
N ARG A 70 -8.97 7.20 4.69
CA ARG A 70 -8.02 7.64 3.67
C ARG A 70 -8.70 8.67 2.78
N ASN A 71 -8.23 9.91 2.78
CA ASN A 71 -8.83 10.96 1.97
C ASN A 71 -8.47 10.87 0.48
N ILE A 72 -9.23 11.60 -0.32
CA ILE A 72 -8.92 11.92 -1.70
C ILE A 72 -8.86 13.43 -1.81
N THR A 73 -7.69 13.98 -2.15
CA THR A 73 -7.54 15.38 -2.50
C THR A 73 -7.97 15.55 -3.95
N ASP A 74 -9.22 15.96 -4.13
CA ASP A 74 -9.89 16.13 -5.42
C ASP A 74 -9.91 17.59 -5.92
N ILE A 75 -9.28 18.51 -5.18
CA ILE A 75 -9.04 19.90 -5.57
C ILE A 75 -7.64 20.33 -5.15
N ASP A 76 -6.83 20.76 -6.13
CA ASP A 76 -5.45 21.24 -5.93
C ASP A 76 -5.01 22.04 -7.15
N ASP A 77 -3.99 22.89 -7.01
CA ASP A 77 -3.42 23.66 -8.12
C ASP A 77 -3.03 22.77 -9.30
N LYS A 78 -2.42 21.61 -9.02
CA LYS A 78 -1.97 20.68 -10.08
C LYS A 78 -3.14 19.99 -10.80
N ILE A 79 -4.27 19.76 -10.12
CA ILE A 79 -5.48 19.25 -10.78
C ILE A 79 -5.99 20.29 -11.77
N LEU A 80 -6.06 21.56 -11.36
CA LEU A 80 -6.51 22.64 -12.22
C LEU A 80 -5.58 22.85 -13.43
N GLU A 81 -4.26 22.83 -13.19
CA GLU A 81 -3.24 22.95 -14.24
C GLU A 81 -3.31 21.79 -15.25
N ASN A 82 -3.40 20.55 -14.77
CA ASN A 82 -3.48 19.36 -15.60
C ASN A 82 -4.79 19.29 -16.40
N ALA A 83 -5.91 19.64 -15.79
CA ALA A 83 -7.21 19.73 -16.48
C ALA A 83 -7.19 20.78 -17.59
N LYS A 84 -6.63 21.97 -17.32
CA LYS A 84 -6.42 23.02 -18.30
C LYS A 84 -5.53 22.57 -19.45
N ALA A 85 -4.42 21.90 -19.15
CA ALA A 85 -3.50 21.37 -20.17
C ALA A 85 -4.16 20.32 -21.08
N GLN A 86 -5.08 19.52 -20.53
CA GLN A 86 -5.84 18.50 -21.26
C GLN A 86 -7.13 19.05 -21.88
N SER A 87 -7.48 20.32 -21.62
CA SER A 87 -8.72 20.95 -22.10
C SER A 87 -10.00 20.20 -21.64
N ILE A 88 -9.99 19.68 -20.42
CA ILE A 88 -11.14 19.02 -19.78
C ILE A 88 -11.54 19.73 -18.50
N ASP A 89 -12.74 19.44 -18.00
CA ASP A 89 -13.20 19.92 -16.70
C ASP A 89 -12.39 19.30 -15.56
N TRP A 90 -12.00 20.11 -14.55
CA TRP A 90 -11.18 19.65 -13.45
C TRP A 90 -11.87 18.58 -12.59
N GLN A 91 -13.19 18.67 -12.42
CA GLN A 91 -13.96 17.67 -11.67
C GLN A 91 -14.03 16.35 -12.44
N GLN A 92 -14.06 16.44 -13.79
CA GLN A 92 -13.97 15.25 -14.63
C GLN A 92 -12.60 14.58 -14.45
N LEU A 93 -11.50 15.33 -14.53
CA LEU A 93 -10.15 14.80 -14.30
C LEU A 93 -10.05 14.14 -12.92
N ALA A 94 -10.50 14.81 -11.86
CA ALA A 94 -10.45 14.30 -10.52
C ALA A 94 -11.21 12.97 -10.36
N ARG A 95 -12.41 12.86 -10.97
CA ARG A 95 -13.19 11.60 -10.96
C ARG A 95 -12.48 10.48 -11.72
N GLU A 96 -12.03 10.75 -12.95
CA GLU A 96 -11.33 9.74 -13.78
C GLU A 96 -10.09 9.21 -13.07
N MET A 97 -9.27 10.09 -12.50
CA MET A 97 -8.09 9.69 -11.75
C MET A 97 -8.44 8.93 -10.46
N SER A 98 -9.49 9.33 -9.74
CA SER A 98 -9.98 8.59 -8.57
C SER A 98 -10.37 7.15 -8.92
N ASP A 99 -11.06 6.98 -10.06
CA ASP A 99 -11.45 5.65 -10.56
C ASP A 99 -10.21 4.81 -10.93
N GLU A 100 -9.17 5.42 -11.52
CA GLU A 100 -7.90 4.73 -11.82
C GLU A 100 -7.16 4.31 -10.53
N PHE A 101 -7.13 5.16 -9.52
CA PHE A 101 -6.58 4.80 -8.21
C PHE A 101 -7.32 3.61 -7.61
N LYS A 102 -8.65 3.65 -7.59
CA LYS A 102 -9.48 2.57 -7.09
C LYS A 102 -9.24 1.27 -7.85
N ALA A 103 -9.23 1.32 -9.18
CA ALA A 103 -8.95 0.14 -10.00
C ALA A 103 -7.56 -0.46 -9.70
N GLY A 104 -6.55 0.38 -9.46
CA GLY A 104 -5.22 -0.06 -9.05
C GLY A 104 -5.22 -0.72 -7.66
N TYR A 105 -5.98 -0.19 -6.72
CA TYR A 105 -6.13 -0.76 -5.38
C TYR A 105 -6.88 -2.09 -5.42
N ASP A 106 -7.96 -2.19 -6.19
CA ASP A 106 -8.74 -3.42 -6.36
C ASP A 106 -7.88 -4.56 -6.94
N LYS A 107 -7.04 -4.27 -7.96
CA LYS A 107 -6.09 -5.26 -8.52
C LYS A 107 -5.06 -5.77 -7.49
N LEU A 108 -4.72 -4.95 -6.50
CA LEU A 108 -3.83 -5.36 -5.40
C LEU A 108 -4.60 -5.96 -4.22
N ALA A 109 -5.91 -6.16 -4.32
CA ALA A 109 -6.77 -6.59 -3.23
C ALA A 109 -6.60 -5.75 -1.94
N ILE A 110 -6.43 -4.42 -2.12
CA ILE A 110 -6.44 -3.43 -1.06
C ILE A 110 -7.90 -3.15 -0.73
N GLU A 111 -8.28 -3.32 0.52
CA GLU A 111 -9.65 -3.11 0.95
C GLU A 111 -10.06 -1.63 0.92
N THR A 112 -11.33 -1.39 0.61
CA THR A 112 -11.91 -0.06 0.76
C THR A 112 -11.88 0.34 2.23
N PRO A 113 -11.31 1.50 2.59
CA PRO A 113 -11.27 1.94 3.97
C PRO A 113 -12.67 2.23 4.52
N SER A 114 -12.79 2.40 5.83
CA SER A 114 -14.06 2.73 6.51
C SER A 114 -14.68 4.03 6.00
N ALA A 115 -13.85 4.96 5.51
CA ALA A 115 -14.27 6.19 4.83
C ALA A 115 -13.18 6.69 3.88
N GLU A 116 -13.60 7.20 2.72
CA GLU A 116 -12.75 7.91 1.74
C GLU A 116 -13.34 9.30 1.46
N PRO A 117 -13.12 10.29 2.38
CA PRO A 117 -13.65 11.61 2.20
C PRO A 117 -12.99 12.34 1.03
N LEU A 118 -13.79 13.09 0.25
CA LEU A 118 -13.31 14.05 -0.73
C LEU A 118 -13.03 15.39 -0.05
N ALA A 119 -11.94 16.07 -0.42
CA ALA A 119 -11.62 17.38 0.13
C ALA A 119 -12.74 18.38 -0.16
N THR A 120 -13.36 18.32 -1.35
CA THR A 120 -14.47 19.22 -1.75
C THR A 120 -15.73 19.06 -0.89
N ASP A 121 -15.95 17.92 -0.27
CA ASP A 121 -17.11 17.69 0.62
C ASP A 121 -16.90 18.28 2.04
N HIS A 122 -15.67 18.70 2.38
CA HIS A 122 -15.30 19.16 3.72
C HIS A 122 -14.93 20.65 3.79
N ILE A 123 -15.29 21.45 2.79
CA ILE A 123 -14.95 22.89 2.72
C ILE A 123 -15.44 23.65 3.98
N ALA A 124 -16.65 23.38 4.46
CA ALA A 124 -17.20 24.04 5.64
C ALA A 124 -16.39 23.74 6.91
N SER A 125 -15.92 22.50 7.08
CA SER A 125 -15.07 22.08 8.20
C SER A 125 -13.70 22.77 8.15
N MET A 126 -13.11 22.87 6.95
CA MET A 126 -11.87 23.60 6.74
C MET A 126 -12.01 25.07 7.11
N GLN A 127 -13.08 25.74 6.65
CA GLN A 127 -13.37 27.14 7.00
C GLN A 127 -13.57 27.34 8.51
N LYS A 128 -14.23 26.39 9.18
CA LYS A 128 -14.38 26.41 10.63
C LYS A 128 -13.04 26.31 11.34
N LEU A 129 -12.16 25.39 10.91
CA LEU A 129 -10.83 25.22 11.50
C LEU A 129 -9.95 26.46 11.27
N ILE A 130 -9.99 27.03 10.06
CA ILE A 130 -9.28 28.27 9.74
C ILE A 130 -9.75 29.43 10.63
N SER A 131 -11.09 29.58 10.81
CA SER A 131 -11.63 30.61 11.68
C SER A 131 -11.14 30.45 13.14
N LEU A 132 -11.13 29.20 13.63
CA LEU A 132 -10.61 28.90 14.97
C LEU A 132 -9.12 29.27 15.11
N LEU A 133 -8.30 29.02 14.08
CA LEU A 133 -6.89 29.38 14.05
C LEU A 133 -6.68 30.91 14.06
N ILE A 134 -7.53 31.65 13.33
CA ILE A 134 -7.52 33.11 13.33
C ILE A 134 -7.88 33.65 14.73
N ASP A 135 -8.97 33.14 15.32
CA ASP A 135 -9.45 33.55 16.65
C ASP A 135 -8.39 33.29 17.75
N LYS A 136 -7.59 32.23 17.59
CA LYS A 136 -6.48 31.90 18.48
C LYS A 136 -5.17 32.65 18.20
N GLY A 137 -5.10 33.43 17.11
CA GLY A 137 -3.94 34.21 16.73
C GLY A 137 -2.85 33.41 16.01
N HIS A 138 -3.18 32.21 15.49
CA HIS A 138 -2.25 31.36 14.75
C HIS A 138 -2.42 31.43 13.23
N ALA A 139 -3.43 32.18 12.75
CA ALA A 139 -3.63 32.46 11.33
C ALA A 139 -4.00 33.91 11.11
N TYR A 140 -3.75 34.44 9.91
CA TYR A 140 -4.03 35.82 9.55
C TYR A 140 -4.48 35.94 8.09
N ARG A 141 -5.29 36.97 7.82
CA ARG A 141 -5.64 37.36 6.44
C ARG A 141 -4.48 38.10 5.82
N ALA A 142 -4.22 37.85 4.55
CA ALA A 142 -3.20 38.62 3.82
C ALA A 142 -3.47 40.12 3.89
N ASN A 143 -2.42 40.92 4.00
CA ASN A 143 -2.50 42.39 4.11
C ASN A 143 -2.56 43.11 2.78
N ASP A 144 -2.56 42.36 1.66
CA ASP A 144 -2.64 42.88 0.29
C ASP A 144 -4.09 43.05 -0.23
N GLY A 145 -5.07 42.77 0.61
CA GLY A 145 -6.49 42.85 0.27
C GLY A 145 -7.03 41.63 -0.48
N SER A 146 -6.21 40.61 -0.74
CA SER A 146 -6.67 39.34 -1.29
C SER A 146 -7.47 38.52 -0.26
N ALA A 147 -8.13 37.47 -0.73
CA ALA A 147 -8.84 36.52 0.15
C ALA A 147 -7.90 35.46 0.77
N ASN A 148 -6.57 35.58 0.57
CA ASN A 148 -5.64 34.61 1.12
C ASN A 148 -5.64 34.63 2.67
N VAL A 149 -5.53 33.45 3.27
CA VAL A 149 -5.32 33.27 4.71
C VAL A 149 -4.13 32.34 4.90
N TYR A 150 -3.22 32.74 5.79
CA TYR A 150 -2.00 32.03 6.08
C TYR A 150 -1.93 31.58 7.53
N PHE A 151 -1.31 30.42 7.77
CA PHE A 151 -0.87 30.00 9.08
C PHE A 151 0.41 30.76 9.43
N ALA A 152 0.44 31.36 10.62
CA ALA A 152 1.59 32.12 11.14
C ALA A 152 2.55 31.15 11.84
N THR A 153 3.53 30.60 11.14
CA THR A 153 4.44 29.56 11.70
C THR A 153 5.18 30.05 12.95
N LEU A 154 5.58 31.30 13.00
CA LEU A 154 6.25 31.91 14.16
C LEU A 154 5.34 32.06 15.39
N SER A 155 4.01 31.97 15.22
CA SER A 155 3.06 31.99 16.34
C SER A 155 2.98 30.66 17.09
N TRP A 156 3.52 29.59 16.50
CA TRP A 156 3.51 28.24 17.07
C TRP A 156 4.93 27.80 17.43
N PRO A 157 5.36 27.94 18.70
CA PRO A 157 6.76 27.68 19.10
C PRO A 157 7.21 26.23 18.91
N ALA A 158 6.28 25.29 18.81
CA ALA A 158 6.53 23.87 18.57
C ALA A 158 6.57 23.49 17.07
N TYR A 159 6.52 24.47 16.15
CA TYR A 159 6.63 24.19 14.72
C TYR A 159 7.97 23.49 14.42
N GLY A 160 7.92 22.37 13.71
CA GLY A 160 9.08 21.50 13.48
C GLY A 160 9.19 20.31 14.46
N GLU A 161 8.21 20.12 15.36
CA GLU A 161 8.25 19.04 16.36
C GLU A 161 8.14 17.62 15.77
N LEU A 162 7.51 17.44 14.62
CA LEU A 162 7.41 16.15 13.92
C LEU A 162 8.72 15.82 13.21
N THR A 163 9.33 16.80 12.57
CA THR A 163 10.55 16.62 11.79
C THR A 163 11.82 16.75 12.61
N ASN A 164 11.71 17.28 13.83
CA ASN A 164 12.84 17.65 14.69
C ASN A 164 13.78 18.65 14.01
N GLN A 165 13.21 19.59 13.24
CA GLN A 165 13.91 20.66 12.53
C GLN A 165 13.54 22.02 13.12
N LYS A 166 14.45 22.97 13.03
CA LYS A 166 14.13 24.34 13.37
C LYS A 166 13.52 25.04 12.15
N PRO A 167 12.56 25.96 12.36
CA PRO A 167 11.94 26.70 11.26
C PRO A 167 12.94 27.42 10.35
N GLU A 168 14.07 27.84 10.90
CA GLU A 168 15.13 28.58 10.17
C GLU A 168 15.89 27.69 9.17
N ASP A 169 15.91 26.36 9.42
CA ASP A 169 16.61 25.37 8.60
C ASP A 169 15.67 24.70 7.56
N MET A 170 14.40 25.11 7.52
CA MET A 170 13.42 24.54 6.62
C MET A 170 13.41 25.26 5.27
N ASP A 171 13.54 24.51 4.17
CA ASP A 171 13.31 25.05 2.84
C ASP A 171 11.83 25.42 2.69
N SER A 172 11.55 26.70 2.49
CA SER A 172 10.23 27.17 2.11
C SER A 172 9.99 26.85 0.62
N SER A 173 9.48 25.65 0.35
CA SER A 173 9.20 25.20 -1.04
C SER A 173 7.89 25.74 -1.61
N ASP A 174 7.06 26.38 -0.77
CA ASP A 174 5.81 26.94 -1.24
C ASP A 174 6.07 28.25 -2.02
N GLU A 175 5.35 28.41 -3.13
CA GLU A 175 5.35 29.67 -3.89
C GLU A 175 5.28 30.88 -2.93
N LEU A 176 6.10 31.89 -3.22
CA LEU A 176 6.01 33.19 -2.56
C LEU A 176 4.67 33.85 -2.92
N LEU A 177 3.61 33.39 -2.23
CA LEU A 177 2.31 34.02 -2.36
C LEU A 177 2.35 35.43 -1.78
N ALA A 178 1.77 36.39 -2.47
CA ALA A 178 1.70 37.77 -2.02
C ALA A 178 0.97 37.87 -0.66
N GLY A 179 1.42 38.78 0.19
CA GLY A 179 0.80 39.05 1.49
C GLY A 179 1.23 38.15 2.65
N LYS A 180 2.22 37.27 2.49
CA LYS A 180 2.85 36.54 3.60
C LYS A 180 3.63 37.47 4.52
N VAL A 181 3.59 37.21 5.83
CA VAL A 181 4.36 37.92 6.86
C VAL A 181 5.74 37.27 7.06
N ALA A 182 5.82 35.94 7.05
CA ALA A 182 7.08 35.20 7.14
C ALA A 182 7.19 34.20 5.97
N ALA A 183 8.42 33.88 5.57
CA ALA A 183 8.69 33.01 4.43
C ALA A 183 8.11 31.60 4.61
N ASN A 184 8.14 31.08 5.83
CA ASN A 184 7.66 29.75 6.18
C ASN A 184 6.15 29.68 6.43
N ASP A 185 5.43 30.82 6.42
CA ASP A 185 3.97 30.79 6.53
C ASP A 185 3.37 30.07 5.33
N PHE A 186 2.33 29.28 5.53
CA PHE A 186 1.72 28.49 4.48
C PHE A 186 0.23 28.78 4.35
N ALA A 187 -0.29 28.58 3.14
CA ALA A 187 -1.67 28.91 2.82
C ALA A 187 -2.66 27.95 3.50
N LEU A 188 -3.65 28.50 4.18
CA LEU A 188 -4.84 27.83 4.69
C LEU A 188 -6.02 28.01 3.74
N TRP A 189 -6.14 29.21 3.13
CA TRP A 189 -7.10 29.56 2.12
C TRP A 189 -6.42 30.33 1.01
N LYS A 190 -6.64 29.91 -0.23
CA LYS A 190 -6.07 30.53 -1.44
C LYS A 190 -7.16 31.29 -2.16
N ALA A 191 -6.97 32.60 -2.39
CA ALA A 191 -7.87 33.42 -3.21
C ALA A 191 -8.01 32.82 -4.61
N SER A 192 -9.23 32.84 -5.17
CA SER A 192 -9.45 32.43 -6.56
C SER A 192 -8.75 33.40 -7.51
N LYS A 193 -8.15 32.86 -8.60
CA LYS A 193 -7.50 33.62 -9.64
C LYS A 193 -8.45 33.81 -10.82
N PRO A 194 -8.35 34.93 -11.57
CA PRO A 194 -9.26 35.22 -12.71
C PRO A 194 -9.26 34.16 -13.82
N GLU A 195 -8.15 33.43 -13.96
CA GLU A 195 -7.95 32.39 -14.96
C GLU A 195 -8.42 31.01 -14.53
N GLU A 196 -8.84 30.85 -13.29
CA GLU A 196 -9.33 29.58 -12.71
C GLU A 196 -10.83 29.43 -12.93
N PRO A 197 -11.35 28.20 -13.07
CA PRO A 197 -12.78 27.95 -13.19
C PRO A 197 -13.54 28.45 -11.93
N GLU A 198 -14.67 29.12 -12.13
CA GLU A 198 -15.53 29.56 -11.01
C GLU A 198 -15.97 28.38 -10.11
N THR A 199 -16.09 27.18 -10.67
CA THR A 199 -16.46 25.96 -9.96
C THR A 199 -15.36 25.46 -9.01
N ALA A 200 -14.13 25.97 -9.13
CA ALA A 200 -13.00 25.64 -8.25
C ALA A 200 -12.84 26.66 -7.11
N ALA A 201 -13.85 27.46 -6.82
CA ALA A 201 -13.83 28.47 -5.78
C ALA A 201 -15.13 28.44 -4.97
N TRP A 202 -15.00 28.52 -3.66
CA TRP A 202 -16.10 28.56 -2.68
C TRP A 202 -16.15 29.93 -2.00
N ASP A 203 -17.34 30.33 -1.62
CA ASP A 203 -17.52 31.50 -0.76
C ASP A 203 -16.95 31.23 0.63
N SER A 204 -16.30 32.21 1.21
CA SER A 204 -15.77 32.13 2.58
C SER A 204 -15.88 33.47 3.29
N PRO A 205 -15.68 33.53 4.62
CA PRO A 205 -15.62 34.78 5.38
C PRO A 205 -14.50 35.74 4.91
N TRP A 206 -13.53 35.24 4.16
CA TRP A 206 -12.36 36.01 3.69
C TRP A 206 -12.50 36.43 2.24
N GLY A 207 -13.44 35.82 1.49
CA GLY A 207 -13.68 36.00 0.06
C GLY A 207 -13.64 34.67 -0.70
N LYS A 208 -13.92 34.72 -2.00
CA LYS A 208 -13.92 33.53 -2.86
C LYS A 208 -12.52 32.93 -2.98
N GLY A 209 -12.44 31.61 -2.86
CA GLY A 209 -11.19 30.88 -2.95
C GLY A 209 -11.36 29.38 -2.72
N ARG A 210 -10.26 28.69 -2.45
CA ARG A 210 -10.21 27.27 -2.15
C ARG A 210 -9.27 26.97 -0.97
N PRO A 211 -9.37 25.81 -0.33
CA PRO A 211 -8.47 25.44 0.77
C PRO A 211 -7.00 25.35 0.29
N GLY A 212 -6.09 25.60 1.21
CA GLY A 212 -4.71 25.16 1.10
C GLY A 212 -4.62 23.65 1.32
N TRP A 213 -3.64 23.02 0.72
CA TRP A 213 -3.50 21.54 0.75
C TRP A 213 -3.42 20.94 2.17
N HIS A 214 -2.81 21.64 3.11
CA HIS A 214 -2.55 21.09 4.46
C HIS A 214 -3.77 21.12 5.39
N ILE A 215 -4.70 22.07 5.20
CA ILE A 215 -5.89 22.18 6.03
C ILE A 215 -6.92 21.09 5.76
N GLU A 216 -6.87 20.49 4.57
CA GLU A 216 -7.80 19.45 4.13
C GLU A 216 -7.74 18.25 5.08
N CYS A 217 -6.54 17.65 5.23
CA CYS A 217 -6.36 16.48 6.08
C CYS A 217 -6.59 16.79 7.57
N SER A 218 -6.19 17.96 8.05
CA SER A 218 -6.47 18.39 9.43
C SER A 218 -7.98 18.47 9.73
N ALA A 219 -8.76 19.00 8.78
CA ALA A 219 -10.21 19.10 8.95
C ALA A 219 -10.89 17.74 8.81
N MET A 220 -10.56 16.96 7.75
CA MET A 220 -11.18 15.65 7.49
C MET A 220 -10.87 14.64 8.58
N SER A 221 -9.63 14.57 9.08
CA SER A 221 -9.27 13.68 10.18
C SER A 221 -10.03 14.02 11.46
N THR A 222 -10.11 15.30 11.79
CA THR A 222 -10.86 15.77 12.98
C THR A 222 -12.37 15.48 12.87
N ASP A 223 -12.97 15.70 11.70
CA ASP A 223 -14.40 15.43 11.48
C ASP A 223 -14.73 13.94 11.63
N LEU A 224 -13.86 13.07 11.13
CA LEU A 224 -14.15 11.64 11.03
C LEU A 224 -13.62 10.81 12.20
N LEU A 225 -12.49 11.21 12.80
CA LEU A 225 -11.86 10.48 13.90
C LEU A 225 -11.87 11.24 15.23
N GLY A 226 -12.21 12.53 15.20
CA GLY A 226 -12.18 13.40 16.39
C GLY A 226 -10.84 14.12 16.57
N GLU A 227 -10.77 14.94 17.63
CA GLU A 227 -9.63 15.81 17.93
C GLU A 227 -8.39 15.04 18.44
N HIS A 228 -8.55 13.75 18.76
CA HIS A 228 -7.49 12.85 19.21
C HIS A 228 -7.76 11.43 18.66
N PHE A 229 -6.83 10.89 17.89
CA PHE A 229 -6.91 9.56 17.28
C PHE A 229 -5.58 8.83 17.36
N ASP A 230 -5.58 7.51 17.07
CA ASP A 230 -4.41 6.66 17.36
C ASP A 230 -3.25 6.90 16.41
N ILE A 231 -3.48 6.81 15.10
CA ILE A 231 -2.38 6.76 14.12
C ILE A 231 -2.64 7.71 12.96
N HIS A 232 -1.65 8.53 12.63
CA HIS A 232 -1.58 9.29 11.39
C HIS A 232 -0.50 8.71 10.49
N GLY A 233 -0.85 8.40 9.25
CA GLY A 233 0.03 7.73 8.30
C GLY A 233 0.13 8.40 6.94
N GLY A 234 1.21 8.09 6.21
CA GLY A 234 1.45 8.54 4.85
C GLY A 234 2.86 8.22 4.35
N GLY A 235 3.19 8.64 3.12
CA GLY A 235 4.54 8.54 2.58
C GLY A 235 5.55 9.37 3.36
N LEU A 236 6.81 8.95 3.39
CA LEU A 236 7.89 9.69 4.07
C LEU A 236 8.07 11.11 3.50
N ASP A 237 7.75 11.33 2.24
CA ASP A 237 7.78 12.63 1.59
C ASP A 237 6.67 13.58 2.05
N LEU A 238 5.60 13.07 2.67
CA LEU A 238 4.58 13.88 3.32
C LEU A 238 4.99 14.36 4.71
N ARG A 239 6.00 13.75 5.34
CA ARG A 239 6.44 14.12 6.69
C ARG A 239 6.74 15.60 6.80
N PHE A 240 7.36 16.17 5.75
CA PHE A 240 7.56 17.59 5.57
C PHE A 240 7.31 18.00 4.11
N PRO A 241 6.58 19.10 3.86
CA PRO A 241 5.96 19.98 4.86
C PRO A 241 4.57 19.54 5.33
N HIS A 242 3.91 18.57 4.68
CA HIS A 242 2.47 18.33 4.80
C HIS A 242 2.05 17.93 6.23
N HIS A 243 2.59 16.85 6.78
CA HIS A 243 2.23 16.37 8.12
C HIS A 243 2.70 17.29 9.24
N GLU A 244 3.85 17.96 9.07
CA GLU A 244 4.29 18.99 10.01
C GLU A 244 3.27 20.13 10.10
N ASN A 245 2.78 20.59 8.93
CA ASN A 245 1.78 21.64 8.84
C ASN A 245 0.43 21.21 9.42
N GLU A 246 -0.01 19.97 9.18
CA GLU A 246 -1.22 19.42 9.79
C GLU A 246 -1.13 19.36 11.31
N LEU A 247 0.03 18.88 11.84
CA LEU A 247 0.27 18.81 13.28
C LEU A 247 0.23 20.21 13.89
N ALA A 248 0.90 21.19 13.26
CA ALA A 248 0.91 22.57 13.71
C ALA A 248 -0.52 23.18 13.74
N GLN A 249 -1.31 23.01 12.66
CA GLN A 249 -2.68 23.48 12.57
C GLN A 249 -3.55 22.89 13.68
N SER A 250 -3.50 21.56 13.84
CA SER A 250 -4.35 20.85 14.79
C SER A 250 -3.98 21.17 16.24
N ARG A 251 -2.67 21.19 16.57
CA ARG A 251 -2.18 21.55 17.91
C ARG A 251 -2.46 23.02 18.26
N ALA A 252 -2.27 23.93 17.31
CA ALA A 252 -2.59 25.34 17.48
C ALA A 252 -4.10 25.58 17.65
N ALA A 253 -4.95 24.77 17.02
CA ALA A 253 -6.39 24.73 17.26
C ALA A 253 -6.76 24.22 18.66
N GLY A 254 -5.83 23.56 19.36
CA GLY A 254 -6.02 23.03 20.73
C GLY A 254 -6.33 21.53 20.76
N PHE A 255 -6.17 20.82 19.64
CA PHE A 255 -6.42 19.38 19.55
C PHE A 255 -5.16 18.60 19.96
N GLU A 256 -5.34 17.40 20.54
CA GLU A 256 -4.22 16.48 20.82
C GLU A 256 -3.68 15.85 19.54
N TYR A 257 -4.52 15.66 18.54
CA TYR A 257 -4.28 15.12 17.21
C TYR A 257 -3.82 13.67 17.24
N ALA A 258 -2.84 13.27 16.40
CA ALA A 258 -2.39 11.88 16.32
C ALA A 258 -1.47 11.47 17.46
N ASN A 259 -1.71 10.28 18.03
CA ASN A 259 -0.87 9.69 19.07
C ASN A 259 0.42 9.06 18.48
N PHE A 260 0.33 8.39 17.33
CA PHE A 260 1.45 7.83 16.58
C PHE A 260 1.54 8.44 15.18
N TRP A 261 2.76 8.67 14.71
CA TRP A 261 3.06 9.08 13.36
C TRP A 261 3.82 7.98 12.63
N VAL A 262 3.23 7.42 11.61
CA VAL A 262 3.79 6.30 10.85
C VAL A 262 4.04 6.71 9.40
N HIS A 263 5.28 6.54 8.90
CA HIS A 263 5.64 6.89 7.54
C HIS A 263 6.20 5.69 6.79
N ASN A 264 5.67 5.43 5.61
CA ASN A 264 6.24 4.43 4.72
C ASN A 264 7.34 5.03 3.84
N GLY A 265 8.38 4.23 3.59
CA GLY A 265 9.48 4.60 2.69
C GLY A 265 9.03 4.71 1.23
N LEU A 266 9.85 5.35 0.42
CA LEU A 266 9.58 5.63 -0.99
C LEU A 266 9.88 4.41 -1.87
N VAL A 267 9.39 4.45 -3.11
CA VAL A 267 9.85 3.54 -4.17
C VAL A 267 10.85 4.30 -5.03
N ASN A 268 12.05 3.77 -5.13
CA ASN A 268 13.12 4.27 -5.98
C ASN A 268 13.19 3.45 -7.27
N SER A 269 13.80 3.99 -8.30
CA SER A 269 14.12 3.26 -9.52
C SER A 269 15.61 3.42 -9.82
N ASN A 270 16.33 2.30 -9.88
CA ASN A 270 17.77 2.27 -10.13
C ASN A 270 18.59 3.18 -9.20
N GLY A 271 18.30 3.11 -7.89
CA GLY A 271 19.02 3.85 -6.85
C GLY A 271 18.65 5.33 -6.73
N THR A 272 17.69 5.83 -7.52
CA THR A 272 17.26 7.23 -7.49
C THR A 272 15.76 7.35 -7.22
N LYS A 273 15.33 8.43 -6.53
CA LYS A 273 13.91 8.72 -6.33
C LYS A 273 13.22 8.77 -7.70
N MET A 274 12.08 8.11 -7.84
CA MET A 274 11.26 8.18 -9.05
C MET A 274 10.80 9.61 -9.30
N SER A 275 10.96 10.07 -10.54
CA SER A 275 10.50 11.38 -10.99
C SER A 275 10.10 11.32 -12.46
N LYS A 276 8.98 12.00 -12.82
CA LYS A 276 8.57 12.12 -14.22
C LYS A 276 9.63 12.84 -15.06
N SER A 277 10.32 13.83 -14.47
CA SER A 277 11.38 14.59 -15.16
C SER A 277 12.65 13.79 -15.43
N LEU A 278 12.92 12.74 -14.66
CA LEU A 278 14.07 11.84 -14.85
C LEU A 278 13.75 10.65 -15.77
N GLY A 279 12.49 10.48 -16.18
CA GLY A 279 12.08 9.36 -17.03
C GLY A 279 12.18 7.97 -16.35
N ASN A 280 12.41 7.91 -15.04
CA ASN A 280 12.51 6.69 -14.23
C ASN A 280 11.22 6.37 -13.47
N PHE A 281 10.10 6.91 -13.93
CA PHE A 281 8.80 6.80 -13.29
C PHE A 281 8.15 5.44 -13.62
N VAL A 282 7.77 4.71 -12.59
CA VAL A 282 7.10 3.40 -12.71
C VAL A 282 5.60 3.59 -12.49
N SER A 283 4.84 3.69 -13.59
CA SER A 283 3.38 3.80 -13.54
C SER A 283 2.73 2.51 -13.04
N ALA A 284 1.53 2.62 -12.50
CA ALA A 284 0.72 1.46 -12.16
C ALA A 284 0.43 0.59 -13.38
N ASP A 285 0.13 1.22 -14.53
CA ASP A 285 -0.14 0.51 -15.78
C ASP A 285 1.02 -0.37 -16.21
N ASN A 286 2.25 0.17 -16.20
CA ASN A 286 3.45 -0.63 -16.53
C ASN A 286 3.63 -1.85 -15.62
N LEU A 287 3.25 -1.73 -14.34
CA LEU A 287 3.28 -2.86 -13.43
C LEU A 287 2.18 -3.88 -13.77
N PHE A 288 0.95 -3.41 -14.03
CA PHE A 288 -0.18 -4.29 -14.33
C PHE A 288 -0.11 -4.91 -15.75
N GLU A 289 0.59 -4.31 -16.70
CA GLU A 289 0.93 -4.95 -17.96
C GLU A 289 1.82 -6.19 -17.73
N GLN A 290 2.75 -6.13 -16.77
CA GLN A 290 3.62 -7.23 -16.43
C GLN A 290 2.95 -8.28 -15.52
N ASP A 291 2.02 -7.84 -14.66
CA ASP A 291 1.25 -8.71 -13.76
C ASP A 291 -0.21 -8.26 -13.68
N PRO A 292 -1.07 -8.66 -14.64
CA PRO A 292 -2.47 -8.23 -14.70
C PRO A 292 -3.30 -8.56 -13.45
N ARG A 293 -2.90 -9.57 -12.68
CA ARG A 293 -3.57 -9.99 -11.46
C ARG A 293 -3.15 -9.20 -10.22
N GLY A 294 -2.02 -8.51 -10.29
CA GLY A 294 -1.48 -7.71 -9.20
C GLY A 294 -0.86 -8.49 -8.04
N LEU A 295 -0.90 -9.83 -8.05
CA LEU A 295 -0.41 -10.63 -6.94
C LEU A 295 1.12 -10.55 -6.78
N ALA A 296 1.86 -10.61 -7.91
CA ALA A 296 3.31 -10.46 -7.87
C ALA A 296 3.72 -9.03 -7.52
N ILE A 297 2.94 -8.03 -7.97
CA ILE A 297 3.14 -6.64 -7.58
C ILE A 297 2.94 -6.49 -6.07
N ARG A 298 1.84 -7.04 -5.52
CA ARG A 298 1.58 -7.00 -4.07
C ARG A 298 2.72 -7.68 -3.31
N TYR A 299 3.14 -8.87 -3.71
CA TYR A 299 4.24 -9.59 -3.07
C TYR A 299 5.53 -8.75 -3.10
N TYR A 300 5.91 -8.21 -4.26
CA TYR A 300 7.07 -7.36 -4.41
C TYR A 300 7.03 -6.14 -3.48
N LEU A 301 5.89 -5.42 -3.43
CA LEU A 301 5.74 -4.24 -2.59
C LEU A 301 5.88 -4.54 -1.08
N LEU A 302 5.71 -5.80 -0.68
CA LEU A 302 5.86 -6.30 0.69
C LEU A 302 7.27 -6.82 1.02
N THR A 303 8.17 -6.97 0.04
CA THR A 303 9.51 -7.57 0.26
C THR A 303 10.44 -6.71 1.10
N ALA A 304 10.24 -5.40 1.14
CA ALA A 304 11.00 -4.49 1.99
C ALA A 304 10.16 -4.08 3.20
N HIS A 305 10.84 -3.85 4.34
CA HIS A 305 10.18 -3.25 5.50
C HIS A 305 9.48 -1.95 5.11
N TYR A 306 8.26 -1.69 5.64
CA TYR A 306 7.47 -0.54 5.19
C TYR A 306 8.19 0.81 5.32
N ARG A 307 9.06 0.99 6.34
CA ARG A 307 9.86 2.21 6.54
C ARG A 307 11.08 2.33 5.61
N ALA A 308 11.57 1.23 5.06
CA ALA A 308 12.70 1.24 4.14
C ALA A 308 12.25 1.69 2.74
N ASN A 309 13.15 2.33 2.00
CA ASN A 309 12.91 2.53 0.59
C ASN A 309 12.89 1.17 -0.14
N LEU A 310 12.05 1.06 -1.15
CA LEU A 310 11.94 -0.12 -2.00
C LEU A 310 12.57 0.20 -3.35
N GLU A 311 13.47 -0.66 -3.83
CA GLU A 311 14.13 -0.47 -5.11
C GLU A 311 13.39 -1.24 -6.21
N TYR A 312 13.00 -0.51 -7.27
CA TYR A 312 12.47 -1.10 -8.49
C TYR A 312 13.57 -1.23 -9.53
N HIS A 313 13.71 -2.41 -10.09
CA HIS A 313 14.59 -2.71 -11.22
C HIS A 313 13.95 -3.79 -12.10
N ASP A 314 14.44 -3.92 -13.32
CA ASP A 314 13.99 -4.98 -14.21
C ASP A 314 14.24 -6.35 -13.57
N GLY A 315 13.19 -7.19 -13.54
CA GLY A 315 13.25 -8.54 -12.95
C GLY A 315 12.59 -8.69 -11.57
N VAL A 316 12.32 -7.62 -10.81
CA VAL A 316 11.70 -7.74 -9.46
C VAL A 316 10.36 -8.49 -9.48
N LEU A 317 9.55 -8.28 -10.53
CA LEU A 317 8.28 -8.99 -10.66
C LEU A 317 8.47 -10.46 -11.07
N ALA A 318 9.51 -10.79 -11.83
CA ALA A 318 9.86 -12.18 -12.14
C ALA A 318 10.31 -12.94 -10.89
N GLU A 319 11.09 -12.30 -10.02
CA GLU A 319 11.46 -12.84 -8.71
C GLU A 319 10.22 -13.05 -7.82
N ALA A 320 9.34 -12.06 -7.74
CA ALA A 320 8.08 -12.15 -6.98
C ALA A 320 7.19 -13.31 -7.50
N LYS A 321 7.04 -13.44 -8.82
CA LYS A 321 6.32 -14.56 -9.45
C LYS A 321 6.95 -15.92 -9.12
N THR A 322 8.27 -15.99 -9.02
CA THR A 322 8.97 -17.22 -8.64
C THR A 322 8.64 -17.62 -7.20
N ASN A 323 8.63 -16.66 -6.28
CA ASN A 323 8.26 -16.92 -4.89
C ASN A 323 6.79 -17.38 -4.77
N ILE A 324 5.86 -16.73 -5.48
CA ILE A 324 4.45 -17.12 -5.51
C ILE A 324 4.26 -18.53 -6.07
N ARG A 325 4.97 -18.88 -7.15
CA ARG A 325 4.95 -20.26 -7.70
C ARG A 325 5.47 -21.28 -6.68
N GLY A 326 6.47 -20.91 -5.88
CA GLY A 326 6.94 -21.77 -4.78
C GLY A 326 5.86 -22.05 -3.75
N ILE A 327 5.08 -21.02 -3.36
CA ILE A 327 3.93 -21.18 -2.46
C ILE A 327 2.87 -22.08 -3.10
N GLU A 328 2.51 -21.80 -4.37
CA GLU A 328 1.51 -22.56 -5.14
C GLU A 328 1.90 -24.03 -5.27
N SER A 329 3.15 -24.31 -5.66
CA SER A 329 3.66 -25.67 -5.83
C SER A 329 3.58 -26.47 -4.52
N PHE A 330 3.99 -25.88 -3.40
CA PHE A 330 3.88 -26.53 -2.10
C PHE A 330 2.42 -26.84 -1.75
N VAL A 331 1.52 -25.84 -1.87
CA VAL A 331 0.11 -26.03 -1.52
C VAL A 331 -0.53 -27.13 -2.38
N LYS A 332 -0.27 -27.16 -3.70
CA LYS A 332 -0.76 -28.21 -4.60
C LYS A 332 -0.26 -29.60 -4.20
N ARG A 333 1.04 -29.75 -3.93
CA ARG A 333 1.66 -31.01 -3.53
C ARG A 333 1.10 -31.50 -2.19
N ALA A 334 1.02 -30.61 -1.22
CA ALA A 334 0.49 -30.92 0.12
C ALA A 334 -0.97 -31.37 0.03
N LEU A 335 -1.83 -30.60 -0.67
CA LEU A 335 -3.23 -30.98 -0.86
C LEU A 335 -3.38 -32.33 -1.57
N SER A 336 -2.58 -32.61 -2.60
CA SER A 336 -2.61 -33.90 -3.31
C SER A 336 -2.29 -35.09 -2.39
N LEU A 337 -1.38 -34.88 -1.43
CA LEU A 337 -1.00 -35.93 -0.48
C LEU A 337 -2.08 -36.18 0.59
N ILE A 338 -2.68 -35.08 1.14
CA ILE A 338 -3.66 -35.20 2.22
C ILE A 338 -5.10 -35.42 1.74
N ALA A 339 -5.39 -35.15 0.45
CA ALA A 339 -6.73 -35.25 -0.13
C ALA A 339 -7.47 -36.56 0.18
N PRO A 340 -6.82 -37.74 0.14
CA PRO A 340 -7.50 -39.01 0.47
C PRO A 340 -8.00 -39.11 1.91
N ALA A 341 -7.44 -38.28 2.82
CA ALA A 341 -7.80 -38.26 4.24
C ALA A 341 -8.80 -37.13 4.60
N LEU A 342 -9.14 -36.27 3.65
CA LEU A 342 -10.05 -35.14 3.85
C LEU A 342 -11.42 -35.41 3.23
N GLU A 343 -12.49 -35.01 3.94
CA GLU A 343 -13.86 -35.04 3.38
C GLU A 343 -13.99 -34.07 2.20
N SER A 344 -13.28 -32.91 2.24
CA SER A 344 -13.21 -31.93 1.16
C SER A 344 -11.86 -31.23 1.18
N PRO A 345 -10.94 -31.50 0.25
CA PRO A 345 -9.67 -30.78 0.13
C PRO A 345 -9.83 -29.28 -0.09
N SER A 346 -10.88 -28.88 -0.82
CA SER A 346 -11.19 -27.47 -1.08
C SER A 346 -11.68 -26.73 0.18
N ALA A 347 -12.40 -27.40 1.09
CA ALA A 347 -12.83 -26.81 2.35
C ALA A 347 -11.62 -26.38 3.21
N PHE A 348 -10.51 -27.10 3.13
CA PHE A 348 -9.28 -26.72 3.84
C PHE A 348 -8.74 -25.36 3.38
N LEU A 349 -8.88 -25.03 2.12
CA LEU A 349 -8.48 -23.73 1.54
C LEU A 349 -9.48 -22.61 1.87
N GLN A 350 -10.74 -22.96 2.08
CA GLN A 350 -11.82 -22.02 2.39
C GLN A 350 -11.92 -21.65 3.86
N ASN A 351 -11.23 -22.38 4.75
CA ASN A 351 -11.27 -22.10 6.19
C ASN A 351 -11.11 -20.59 6.44
N GLU A 352 -11.93 -20.06 7.33
CA GLU A 352 -11.79 -18.69 7.79
C GLU A 352 -10.39 -18.46 8.34
N PHE A 353 -9.98 -17.19 8.42
CA PHE A 353 -8.70 -16.83 9.01
C PHE A 353 -8.69 -17.25 10.49
N ASP A 354 -7.73 -18.08 10.86
CA ASP A 354 -7.53 -18.56 12.23
C ASP A 354 -6.15 -18.12 12.72
N PHE A 355 -6.16 -17.16 13.66
CA PHE A 355 -4.95 -16.58 14.24
C PHE A 355 -4.11 -17.63 14.99
N ASP A 356 -4.75 -18.63 15.60
CA ASP A 356 -4.06 -19.65 16.41
C ASP A 356 -3.23 -20.63 15.56
N LEU A 357 -3.47 -20.67 14.25
CA LEU A 357 -2.66 -21.42 13.28
C LEU A 357 -1.42 -20.67 12.79
N LEU A 358 -1.26 -19.40 13.13
CA LEU A 358 -0.06 -18.64 12.76
C LEU A 358 1.14 -19.08 13.59
N PRO A 359 2.31 -19.34 12.99
CA PRO A 359 3.54 -19.59 13.73
C PRO A 359 3.89 -18.44 14.68
N ALA A 360 4.38 -18.76 15.88
CA ALA A 360 4.74 -17.75 16.88
C ALA A 360 5.78 -16.74 16.35
N ASP A 361 6.75 -17.20 15.54
CA ASP A 361 7.77 -16.35 14.95
C ASP A 361 7.20 -15.41 13.88
N PHE A 362 6.16 -15.83 13.15
CA PHE A 362 5.42 -14.95 12.22
C PHE A 362 4.70 -13.85 13.00
N VAL A 363 3.99 -14.21 14.06
CA VAL A 363 3.29 -13.24 14.93
C VAL A 363 4.28 -12.28 15.57
N ALA A 364 5.43 -12.79 16.05
CA ALA A 364 6.49 -11.96 16.60
C ALA A 364 7.05 -10.95 15.57
N ALA A 365 7.29 -11.40 14.34
CA ALA A 365 7.74 -10.53 13.25
C ALA A 365 6.71 -9.43 12.91
N MET A 366 5.45 -9.80 12.79
CA MET A 366 4.38 -8.83 12.50
C MET A 366 4.14 -7.87 13.66
N ASN A 367 4.28 -8.30 14.89
CA ASN A 367 4.18 -7.46 16.09
C ASN A 367 5.40 -6.56 16.30
N ASP A 368 6.51 -6.84 15.64
CA ASP A 368 7.72 -6.03 15.67
C ASP A 368 7.72 -5.00 14.52
N ASP A 369 6.87 -3.98 14.65
CA ASP A 369 6.79 -2.88 13.69
C ASP A 369 6.44 -3.33 12.26
N LEU A 370 5.53 -4.32 12.15
CA LEU A 370 5.11 -4.90 10.87
C LEU A 370 6.31 -5.35 10.01
N ASN A 371 7.21 -6.12 10.60
CA ASN A 371 8.41 -6.62 9.92
C ASN A 371 8.07 -7.72 8.91
N VAL A 372 7.42 -7.33 7.80
CA VAL A 372 7.00 -8.24 6.74
C VAL A 372 8.15 -9.05 6.14
N PRO A 373 9.36 -8.50 5.91
CA PRO A 373 10.49 -9.32 5.44
C PRO A 373 10.80 -10.50 6.36
N ALA A 374 10.77 -10.31 7.67
CA ALA A 374 10.94 -11.41 8.64
C ALA A 374 9.75 -12.39 8.60
N ALA A 375 8.52 -11.88 8.48
CA ALA A 375 7.33 -12.70 8.34
C ALA A 375 7.36 -13.56 7.05
N LEU A 376 7.82 -13.02 5.92
CA LEU A 376 8.03 -13.76 4.68
C LEU A 376 9.12 -14.83 4.83
N ALA A 377 10.17 -14.58 5.60
CA ALA A 377 11.18 -15.61 5.89
C ALA A 377 10.57 -16.80 6.60
N VAL A 378 9.71 -16.58 7.62
CA VAL A 378 8.97 -17.65 8.31
C VAL A 378 8.05 -18.42 7.36
N LEU A 379 7.34 -17.71 6.47
CA LEU A 379 6.52 -18.34 5.42
C LEU A 379 7.35 -19.29 4.55
N HIS A 380 8.51 -18.85 4.07
CA HIS A 380 9.36 -19.69 3.23
C HIS A 380 10.02 -20.84 4.00
N GLU A 381 10.25 -20.70 5.31
CA GLU A 381 10.70 -21.80 6.17
C GLU A 381 9.63 -22.87 6.33
N ALA A 382 8.38 -22.46 6.57
CA ALA A 382 7.25 -23.38 6.65
C ALA A 382 7.06 -24.17 5.34
N ILE A 383 7.21 -23.49 4.18
CA ILE A 383 7.14 -24.14 2.86
C ILE A 383 8.29 -25.15 2.68
N ARG A 384 9.51 -24.83 3.10
CA ARG A 384 10.65 -25.79 3.02
C ARG A 384 10.41 -27.01 3.90
N ALA A 385 9.99 -26.80 5.17
CA ALA A 385 9.65 -27.87 6.10
C ALA A 385 8.51 -28.73 5.55
N GLY A 386 7.46 -28.07 5.04
CA GLY A 386 6.31 -28.75 4.44
C GLY A 386 6.67 -29.58 3.21
N ASN A 387 7.54 -29.09 2.31
CA ASN A 387 8.02 -29.86 1.17
C ASN A 387 8.81 -31.11 1.62
N SER A 388 9.66 -30.99 2.65
CA SER A 388 10.38 -32.14 3.22
C SER A 388 9.42 -33.16 3.80
N ALA A 389 8.38 -32.72 4.49
CA ALA A 389 7.33 -33.58 5.03
C ALA A 389 6.52 -34.29 3.91
N VAL A 390 6.22 -33.58 2.80
CA VAL A 390 5.58 -34.17 1.60
C VAL A 390 6.43 -35.29 1.03
N ASP A 391 7.77 -35.06 0.87
CA ASP A 391 8.70 -36.06 0.35
C ASP A 391 8.82 -37.29 1.27
N ALA A 392 8.68 -37.10 2.59
CA ALA A 392 8.66 -38.16 3.60
C ALA A 392 7.27 -38.81 3.80
N ALA A 393 6.22 -38.29 3.14
CA ALA A 393 4.82 -38.70 3.29
C ALA A 393 4.30 -38.58 4.76
N GLU A 394 4.80 -37.59 5.51
CA GLU A 394 4.41 -37.34 6.91
C GLU A 394 3.14 -36.48 7.00
N ILE A 395 1.95 -37.14 6.87
CA ILE A 395 0.65 -36.49 6.75
C ILE A 395 0.40 -35.41 7.82
N ASN A 396 0.72 -35.67 9.09
CA ASN A 396 0.47 -34.72 10.17
C ASN A 396 1.30 -33.45 10.01
N SER A 397 2.61 -33.60 9.76
CA SER A 397 3.52 -32.48 9.50
C SER A 397 3.10 -31.68 8.26
N VAL A 398 2.68 -32.36 7.18
CA VAL A 398 2.17 -31.71 5.97
C VAL A 398 0.92 -30.88 6.28
N THR A 399 -0.03 -31.44 7.05
CA THR A 399 -1.27 -30.74 7.40
C THR A 399 -0.99 -29.49 8.24
N GLU A 400 -0.08 -29.59 9.21
CA GLU A 400 0.35 -28.46 10.05
C GLU A 400 1.01 -27.35 9.22
N GLN A 401 2.02 -27.69 8.40
CA GLN A 401 2.74 -26.71 7.60
C GLN A 401 1.86 -26.09 6.52
N LEU A 402 0.94 -26.85 5.94
CA LEU A 402 -0.04 -26.32 4.98
C LEU A 402 -0.99 -25.32 5.66
N GLY A 403 -1.53 -25.66 6.83
CA GLY A 403 -2.40 -24.77 7.60
C GLY A 403 -1.70 -23.44 7.93
N ALA A 404 -0.51 -23.52 8.48
CA ALA A 404 0.31 -22.36 8.79
C ALA A 404 0.61 -21.51 7.55
N THR A 405 1.01 -22.15 6.43
CA THR A 405 1.28 -21.44 5.16
C THR A 405 0.06 -20.69 4.66
N ILE A 406 -1.12 -21.33 4.66
CA ILE A 406 -2.37 -20.70 4.22
C ILE A 406 -2.71 -19.48 5.09
N MET A 407 -2.60 -19.61 6.42
CA MET A 407 -2.92 -18.50 7.32
C MET A 407 -1.93 -17.34 7.20
N MET A 408 -0.64 -17.61 7.03
CA MET A 408 0.35 -16.57 6.74
C MET A 408 0.08 -15.87 5.41
N CYS A 409 -0.27 -16.61 4.35
CA CYS A 409 -0.67 -16.02 3.07
C CYS A 409 -1.93 -15.17 3.20
N LYS A 410 -2.91 -15.58 4.01
CA LYS A 410 -4.12 -14.78 4.29
C LYS A 410 -3.77 -13.50 5.05
N ALA A 411 -2.94 -13.58 6.09
CA ALA A 411 -2.51 -12.42 6.87
C ALA A 411 -1.82 -11.35 6.01
N LEU A 412 -1.02 -11.77 5.02
CA LEU A 412 -0.33 -10.88 4.08
C LEU A 412 -1.15 -10.58 2.81
N ASN A 413 -2.27 -11.29 2.63
CA ASN A 413 -3.09 -11.28 1.43
C ASN A 413 -2.29 -11.57 0.14
N VAL A 414 -1.34 -12.52 0.23
CA VAL A 414 -0.54 -13.02 -0.90
C VAL A 414 -0.97 -14.43 -1.31
N TYR A 415 -2.26 -14.63 -1.38
CA TYR A 415 -2.89 -15.91 -1.57
C TYR A 415 -2.86 -16.32 -3.05
N PRO A 416 -2.19 -17.43 -3.42
CA PRO A 416 -1.91 -17.72 -4.82
C PRO A 416 -3.07 -18.41 -5.57
N PHE A 417 -4.25 -18.49 -4.99
CA PHE A 417 -5.41 -19.12 -5.62
C PHE A 417 -6.72 -18.43 -5.25
N ASP A 418 -7.70 -18.51 -6.14
CA ASP A 418 -9.08 -18.13 -5.90
C ASP A 418 -9.91 -19.38 -5.58
N VAL A 419 -11.09 -19.18 -5.03
CA VAL A 419 -12.08 -20.24 -4.84
C VAL A 419 -13.29 -19.92 -5.71
N ASN A 420 -13.64 -20.83 -6.63
CA ASN A 420 -14.80 -20.65 -7.49
C ASN A 420 -16.13 -20.82 -6.73
N ALA A 421 -17.24 -20.55 -7.40
CA ALA A 421 -18.59 -20.69 -6.82
C ALA A 421 -18.92 -22.12 -6.38
N SER A 422 -18.23 -23.14 -6.91
CA SER A 422 -18.36 -24.55 -6.51
C SER A 422 -17.46 -24.91 -5.31
N GLY A 423 -16.67 -23.95 -4.81
CA GLY A 423 -15.75 -24.20 -3.69
C GLY A 423 -14.42 -24.85 -4.10
N GLU A 424 -14.11 -24.91 -5.39
CA GLU A 424 -12.84 -25.49 -5.87
C GLU A 424 -11.77 -24.41 -5.98
N ALA A 425 -10.53 -24.78 -5.66
CA ALA A 425 -9.38 -23.90 -5.85
C ALA A 425 -9.13 -23.66 -7.34
N VAL A 426 -9.19 -22.39 -7.75
CA VAL A 426 -8.82 -21.93 -9.09
C VAL A 426 -7.43 -21.34 -9.01
N TRP A 427 -6.48 -22.02 -9.64
CA TRP A 427 -5.09 -21.61 -9.63
C TRP A 427 -4.86 -20.48 -10.65
N PRO A 428 -4.03 -19.48 -10.29
CA PRO A 428 -3.74 -18.34 -11.16
C PRO A 428 -2.96 -18.70 -12.43
N THR A 429 -2.26 -19.80 -12.42
CA THR A 429 -1.60 -20.30 -13.63
C THR A 429 -2.68 -20.64 -14.65
N ALA A 430 -2.69 -19.93 -15.78
CA ALA A 430 -3.54 -20.26 -16.91
C ALA A 430 -3.39 -21.75 -17.17
N GLU A 431 -4.50 -22.51 -17.09
CA GLU A 431 -4.47 -23.86 -17.62
C GLU A 431 -4.10 -23.72 -19.09
N ALA A 432 -2.97 -24.32 -19.46
CA ALA A 432 -2.60 -24.39 -20.85
C ALA A 432 -3.81 -24.94 -21.62
N SER A 433 -4.18 -24.31 -22.75
CA SER A 433 -5.21 -24.87 -23.60
C SER A 433 -4.92 -26.35 -23.86
N ALA A 434 -5.93 -27.18 -24.04
CA ALA A 434 -5.74 -28.62 -24.29
C ALA A 434 -4.71 -28.89 -25.42
N GLU A 435 -4.68 -28.01 -26.43
CA GLU A 435 -3.71 -28.05 -27.53
C GLU A 435 -2.28 -27.70 -27.04
N LEU A 436 -2.12 -26.64 -26.23
CA LEU A 436 -0.82 -26.25 -25.68
C LEU A 436 -0.31 -27.31 -24.69
N LYS A 437 -1.19 -27.88 -23.87
CA LYS A 437 -0.85 -28.95 -22.94
C LYS A 437 -0.34 -30.19 -23.69
N SER A 438 -1.04 -30.60 -24.74
CA SER A 438 -0.62 -31.73 -25.58
C SER A 438 0.74 -31.46 -26.26
N LYS A 439 0.96 -30.22 -26.76
CA LYS A 439 2.24 -29.83 -27.35
C LYS A 439 3.38 -29.88 -26.31
N ILE A 440 3.14 -29.38 -25.10
CA ILE A 440 4.13 -29.39 -24.01
C ILE A 440 4.47 -30.85 -23.62
N GLU A 441 3.46 -31.69 -23.43
CA GLU A 441 3.66 -33.10 -23.06
C GLU A 441 4.51 -33.84 -24.13
N GLN A 442 4.25 -33.56 -25.41
CA GLN A 442 5.05 -34.11 -26.51
C GLN A 442 6.50 -33.62 -26.46
N LEU A 443 6.73 -32.31 -26.29
CA LEU A 443 8.07 -31.73 -26.21
C LEU A 443 8.84 -32.25 -24.98
N VAL A 444 8.17 -32.44 -23.84
CA VAL A 444 8.79 -33.03 -22.64
C VAL A 444 9.19 -34.49 -22.90
N ALA A 445 8.35 -35.26 -23.55
CA ALA A 445 8.68 -36.64 -23.94
C ALA A 445 9.86 -36.70 -24.93
N ASP A 446 9.86 -35.83 -25.94
CA ASP A 446 10.96 -35.75 -26.92
C ASP A 446 12.29 -35.33 -26.27
N ARG A 447 12.24 -34.41 -25.28
CA ARG A 447 13.39 -34.01 -24.51
C ARG A 447 13.95 -35.16 -23.67
N LEU A 448 13.09 -35.92 -22.99
CA LEU A 448 13.51 -37.11 -22.23
C LEU A 448 14.16 -38.17 -23.15
N ALA A 449 13.57 -38.40 -24.33
CA ALA A 449 14.14 -39.30 -25.34
C ALA A 449 15.53 -38.83 -25.84
N ALA A 450 15.69 -37.52 -26.10
CA ALA A 450 16.98 -36.94 -26.48
C ALA A 450 18.02 -37.09 -25.37
N LYS A 451 17.65 -36.86 -24.11
CA LYS A 451 18.56 -37.10 -22.96
C LYS A 451 18.97 -38.56 -22.85
N ALA A 452 18.04 -39.50 -23.02
CA ALA A 452 18.32 -40.93 -22.99
C ALA A 452 19.29 -41.36 -24.15
N ALA A 453 19.13 -40.75 -25.32
CA ALA A 453 20.00 -40.93 -26.45
C ALA A 453 21.38 -40.20 -26.35
N LYS A 454 21.59 -39.43 -25.25
CA LYS A 454 22.77 -38.55 -25.03
C LYS A 454 22.90 -37.44 -26.08
N ASP A 455 21.81 -37.08 -26.76
CA ASP A 455 21.73 -35.94 -27.67
C ASP A 455 21.37 -34.67 -26.85
N PHE A 456 22.38 -34.13 -26.17
CA PHE A 456 22.23 -32.99 -25.31
C PHE A 456 21.90 -31.70 -26.08
N ALA A 457 22.40 -31.57 -27.33
CA ALA A 457 22.10 -30.41 -28.16
C ALA A 457 20.62 -30.33 -28.51
N ARG A 458 20.00 -31.47 -28.85
CA ARG A 458 18.55 -31.54 -29.08
C ARG A 458 17.74 -31.33 -27.80
N ALA A 459 18.19 -31.87 -26.67
CA ALA A 459 17.52 -31.70 -25.40
C ALA A 459 17.50 -30.23 -24.93
N ASP A 460 18.60 -29.48 -25.18
CA ASP A 460 18.72 -28.07 -24.90
C ASP A 460 17.87 -27.22 -25.84
N ALA A 461 17.82 -27.51 -27.15
CA ALA A 461 16.98 -26.84 -28.10
C ALA A 461 15.48 -26.99 -27.74
N ILE A 462 15.05 -28.17 -27.30
CA ILE A 462 13.67 -28.42 -26.85
C ILE A 462 13.40 -27.65 -25.55
N ARG A 463 14.35 -27.56 -24.64
CA ARG A 463 14.22 -26.75 -23.43
C ARG A 463 14.00 -25.26 -23.76
N ASP A 464 14.74 -24.74 -24.72
CA ASP A 464 14.61 -23.37 -25.18
C ASP A 464 13.25 -23.13 -25.88
N GLU A 465 12.76 -24.12 -26.68
CA GLU A 465 11.40 -24.05 -27.25
C GLU A 465 10.34 -24.02 -26.15
N LEU A 466 10.44 -24.86 -25.13
CA LEU A 466 9.52 -24.86 -23.98
C LEU A 466 9.56 -23.56 -23.22
N THR A 467 10.77 -23.01 -23.00
CA THR A 467 10.96 -21.69 -22.36
C THR A 467 10.29 -20.57 -23.17
N ASN A 468 10.42 -20.57 -24.50
CA ASN A 468 9.75 -19.62 -25.39
C ASN A 468 8.23 -19.77 -25.42
N LEU A 469 7.71 -20.96 -25.10
CA LEU A 469 6.26 -21.21 -24.88
C LEU A 469 5.81 -20.80 -23.46
N GLY A 470 6.67 -20.20 -22.66
CA GLY A 470 6.38 -19.84 -21.28
C GLY A 470 6.37 -21.03 -20.31
N VAL A 471 6.99 -22.16 -20.65
CA VAL A 471 7.01 -23.37 -19.82
C VAL A 471 8.29 -23.43 -18.99
N THR A 472 8.12 -23.64 -17.69
CA THR A 472 9.22 -23.96 -16.77
C THR A 472 9.26 -25.47 -16.53
N LEU A 473 10.45 -26.05 -16.58
CA LEU A 473 10.69 -27.47 -16.33
C LEU A 473 11.36 -27.70 -14.98
N GLU A 474 10.87 -28.68 -14.24
CA GLU A 474 11.48 -29.17 -13.00
C GLU A 474 11.87 -30.64 -13.21
N ASP A 475 13.18 -30.89 -13.37
CA ASP A 475 13.73 -32.22 -13.52
C ASP A 475 13.93 -32.89 -12.15
N SER A 476 13.39 -34.07 -11.94
CA SER A 476 13.72 -34.99 -10.84
C SER A 476 14.41 -36.24 -11.39
N ALA A 477 14.88 -37.14 -10.51
CA ALA A 477 15.58 -38.34 -10.92
C ALA A 477 14.81 -39.22 -11.92
N ASP A 478 13.47 -39.28 -11.75
CA ASP A 478 12.61 -40.19 -12.52
C ASP A 478 11.53 -39.46 -13.36
N LYS A 479 11.41 -38.13 -13.22
CA LYS A 479 10.29 -37.40 -13.84
C LYS A 479 10.67 -35.94 -14.12
N THR A 480 10.22 -35.41 -15.25
CA THR A 480 10.19 -33.96 -15.53
C THR A 480 8.79 -33.43 -15.30
N ASN A 481 8.62 -32.57 -14.33
CA ASN A 481 7.38 -31.78 -14.14
C ASN A 481 7.50 -30.48 -14.94
N TRP A 482 6.35 -29.91 -15.30
CA TRP A 482 6.33 -28.65 -16.02
C TRP A 482 5.15 -27.77 -15.56
N SER A 483 5.35 -26.45 -15.69
CA SER A 483 4.30 -25.45 -15.46
C SER A 483 4.35 -24.40 -16.57
N VAL A 484 3.21 -23.83 -16.93
CA VAL A 484 3.13 -22.68 -17.85
C VAL A 484 3.18 -21.40 -17.02
N ASN A 485 3.98 -20.43 -17.48
CA ASN A 485 4.19 -19.14 -16.80
C ASN A 485 3.04 -18.19 -17.03
#